data_4fcd2502e7356b933939122e7e593857
#
_entry.id   4fcd2502e7356b933939122e7e593857
#
_cell.length_a   1.000
_cell.length_b   1.000
_cell.length_c   1.000
_cell.angle_alpha   90.00
_cell.angle_beta   90.00
_cell.angle_gamma   90.00
#
_symmetry.space_group_name_H-M   'P 1'
#
loop_
_entity.id
_entity.type
_entity.pdbx_description
1 polymer ?
#
loop_
_entity_poly.entity_id
_entity_poly.type
_entity_poly.pdbx_seq_one_letter_code
_entity_poly.pdbx_strand_id
1 'polypeptide(L)'
;MRPSGRNLSQMRPISIETGVMAHAEGSCLIRVGNTHVLCTASLEETPPRFLKGTGLGWVTAEYGMLPRATNTRSSRESLKGRVGGRTHEISRLIGRSLRAVINMDELGENTIVLDCDVLQADGGTRTASITGAYVALADAISWAKEQKILPAKANPLIDSVSAISVGIIDGTP
;
A
#
# COMPACT_ATOMS: atom_id res chain seq x y z
N MET A 1 -26.85 13.39 -9.19
CA MET A 1 -25.64 14.26 -9.04
C MET A 1 -24.86 13.76 -7.84
N ARG A 2 -23.53 13.60 -7.95
CA ARG A 2 -22.70 13.18 -6.80
C ARG A 2 -22.70 14.28 -5.72
N PRO A 3 -22.70 13.91 -4.41
CA PRO A 3 -22.73 14.90 -3.32
C PRO A 3 -21.60 15.94 -3.37
N SER A 4 -20.47 15.58 -3.98
CA SER A 4 -19.31 16.47 -4.17
C SER A 4 -19.41 17.42 -5.38
N GLY A 5 -20.50 17.41 -6.12
CA GLY A 5 -20.68 18.20 -7.35
C GLY A 5 -19.87 17.72 -8.56
N ARG A 6 -19.10 16.63 -8.45
CA ARG A 6 -18.31 16.07 -9.55
C ARG A 6 -19.19 15.43 -10.63
N ASN A 7 -18.73 15.51 -11.89
CA ASN A 7 -19.33 14.75 -12.99
C ASN A 7 -19.15 13.25 -12.79
N LEU A 8 -19.96 12.43 -13.50
CA LEU A 8 -19.94 10.96 -13.35
C LEU A 8 -18.57 10.35 -13.70
N SER A 9 -17.90 10.83 -14.73
CA SER A 9 -16.58 10.41 -15.17
C SER A 9 -15.42 11.09 -14.42
N GLN A 10 -15.70 12.05 -13.54
CA GLN A 10 -14.68 12.83 -12.86
C GLN A 10 -14.19 12.11 -11.61
N MET A 11 -12.87 11.84 -11.52
CA MET A 11 -12.21 11.34 -10.33
C MET A 11 -12.16 12.41 -9.23
N ARG A 12 -12.00 11.97 -7.98
CA ARG A 12 -11.59 12.86 -6.88
C ARG A 12 -10.18 13.39 -7.17
N PRO A 13 -9.83 14.62 -6.71
CA PRO A 13 -8.45 15.09 -6.78
C PRO A 13 -7.51 14.08 -6.12
N ILE A 14 -6.38 13.79 -6.78
CA ILE A 14 -5.36 12.89 -6.29
C ILE A 14 -4.07 13.68 -6.10
N SER A 15 -3.42 13.50 -4.96
CA SER A 15 -2.04 13.92 -4.75
C SER A 15 -1.22 12.77 -4.17
N ILE A 16 0.02 12.67 -4.59
CA ILE A 16 0.99 11.67 -4.17
C ILE A 16 2.27 12.41 -3.80
N GLU A 17 2.71 12.26 -2.54
CA GLU A 17 3.96 12.81 -2.04
C GLU A 17 4.85 11.65 -1.64
N THR A 18 6.08 11.59 -2.13
CA THR A 18 7.07 10.56 -1.79
C THR A 18 8.13 11.09 -0.83
N GLY A 19 8.88 10.20 -0.18
CA GLY A 19 9.95 10.59 0.73
C GLY A 19 9.46 11.29 2.00
N VAL A 20 8.23 11.01 2.44
CA VAL A 20 7.59 11.69 3.59
C VAL A 20 8.03 11.15 4.94
N MET A 21 8.68 9.98 4.99
CA MET A 21 9.17 9.34 6.20
C MET A 21 10.66 9.07 6.09
N ALA A 22 11.45 9.64 7.02
CA ALA A 22 12.91 9.64 6.96
C ALA A 22 13.57 8.27 7.21
N HIS A 23 12.87 7.34 7.85
CA HIS A 23 13.44 6.04 8.25
C HIS A 23 12.99 4.87 7.38
N ALA A 24 11.94 5.05 6.58
CA ALA A 24 11.47 4.02 5.65
C ALA A 24 12.27 4.08 4.35
N GLU A 25 12.58 2.92 3.77
CA GLU A 25 13.28 2.80 2.48
C GLU A 25 12.44 3.34 1.33
N GLY A 26 11.11 3.30 1.47
CA GLY A 26 10.17 4.00 0.59
C GLY A 26 8.99 4.53 1.38
N SER A 27 8.46 5.68 0.99
CA SER A 27 7.27 6.23 1.64
C SER A 27 6.43 7.10 0.72
N CYS A 28 5.12 7.03 0.92
CA CYS A 28 4.14 7.73 0.11
C CYS A 28 2.97 8.21 0.98
N LEU A 29 2.67 9.49 0.90
CA LEU A 29 1.41 10.02 1.41
C LEU A 29 0.48 10.26 0.21
N ILE A 30 -0.50 9.38 0.06
CA ILE A 30 -1.52 9.50 -0.98
C ILE A 30 -2.79 10.15 -0.42
N ARG A 31 -3.33 11.11 -1.16
CA ARG A 31 -4.63 11.72 -0.89
C ARG A 31 -5.54 11.52 -2.10
N VAL A 32 -6.74 11.04 -1.87
CA VAL A 32 -7.80 10.87 -2.88
C VAL A 32 -9.04 11.59 -2.34
N GLY A 33 -9.18 12.87 -2.70
CA GLY A 33 -10.10 13.77 -2.02
C GLY A 33 -9.76 13.85 -0.53
N ASN A 34 -10.75 13.57 0.33
CA ASN A 34 -10.58 13.57 1.78
C ASN A 34 -10.07 12.25 2.35
N THR A 35 -9.77 11.26 1.53
CA THR A 35 -9.11 10.02 1.99
C THR A 35 -7.61 10.18 1.94
N HIS A 36 -6.94 10.06 3.09
CA HIS A 36 -5.49 10.20 3.24
C HIS A 36 -4.91 8.92 3.83
N VAL A 37 -3.90 8.36 3.15
CA VAL A 37 -3.21 7.15 3.60
C VAL A 37 -1.71 7.38 3.54
N LEU A 38 -1.03 7.11 4.65
CA LEU A 38 0.42 7.01 4.71
C LEU A 38 0.81 5.57 4.40
N CYS A 39 1.66 5.38 3.42
CA CYS A 39 2.21 4.07 3.04
C CYS A 39 3.72 4.13 3.23
N THR A 40 4.28 3.16 3.95
CA THR A 40 5.72 2.99 4.09
C THR A 40 6.14 1.61 3.61
N ALA A 41 7.35 1.49 3.10
CA ALA A 41 7.96 0.24 2.69
C ALA A 41 9.26 0.06 3.47
N SER A 42 9.36 -1.04 4.19
CA SER A 42 10.55 -1.44 4.95
C SER A 42 11.17 -2.67 4.31
N LEU A 43 12.49 -2.63 4.07
CA LEU A 43 13.24 -3.72 3.48
C LEU A 43 13.96 -4.51 4.57
N GLU A 44 13.70 -5.81 4.61
CA GLU A 44 14.38 -6.77 5.49
C GLU A 44 15.25 -7.69 4.61
N GLU A 45 16.55 -7.74 4.90
CA GLU A 45 17.52 -8.60 4.18
C GLU A 45 17.40 -10.08 4.60
N THR A 46 16.16 -10.54 4.81
CA THR A 46 15.84 -11.92 5.17
C THR A 46 14.50 -12.32 4.56
N PRO A 47 14.39 -13.49 3.92
CA PRO A 47 13.11 -13.97 3.43
C PRO A 47 12.29 -14.58 4.60
N PRO A 48 10.96 -14.68 4.43
CA PRO A 48 10.12 -15.43 5.35
C PRO A 48 10.61 -16.89 5.47
N ARG A 49 10.36 -17.52 6.61
CA ARG A 49 10.83 -18.90 6.89
C ARG A 49 10.49 -19.91 5.80
N PHE A 50 9.30 -19.79 5.18
CA PHE A 50 8.83 -20.69 4.13
C PHE A 50 9.52 -20.50 2.77
N LEU A 51 10.27 -19.41 2.57
CA LEU A 51 11.06 -19.14 1.36
C LEU A 51 12.57 -19.21 1.57
N LYS A 52 13.02 -19.46 2.80
CA LYS A 52 14.45 -19.51 3.12
C LYS A 52 15.19 -20.55 2.27
N GLY A 53 16.23 -20.15 1.56
CA GLY A 53 17.04 -21.01 0.72
C GLY A 53 16.43 -21.29 -0.68
N THR A 54 15.34 -20.61 -1.03
CA THR A 54 14.75 -20.74 -2.38
C THR A 54 15.28 -19.72 -3.37
N GLY A 55 15.98 -18.68 -2.90
CA GLY A 55 16.40 -17.54 -3.70
C GLY A 55 15.31 -16.53 -3.98
N LEU A 56 14.08 -16.76 -3.50
CA LEU A 56 12.92 -15.91 -3.74
C LEU A 56 12.76 -14.87 -2.62
N GLY A 57 12.40 -13.65 -3.01
CA GLY A 57 11.97 -12.62 -2.08
C GLY A 57 10.47 -12.67 -1.78
N TRP A 58 10.03 -11.74 -0.97
CA TRP A 58 8.62 -11.63 -0.59
C TRP A 58 8.16 -10.18 -0.45
N VAL A 59 6.90 -9.94 -0.76
CA VAL A 59 6.21 -8.67 -0.50
C VAL A 59 4.95 -8.96 0.30
N THR A 60 4.81 -8.29 1.43
CA THR A 60 3.63 -8.39 2.30
C THR A 60 3.13 -7.00 2.66
N ALA A 61 1.91 -6.91 3.19
CA ALA A 61 1.34 -5.63 3.58
C ALA A 61 0.52 -5.76 4.87
N GLU A 62 0.61 -4.72 5.67
CA GLU A 62 -0.22 -4.44 6.82
C GLU A 62 -1.13 -3.25 6.52
N TYR A 63 -2.27 -3.18 7.20
CA TYR A 63 -3.22 -2.10 7.04
C TYR A 63 -3.81 -1.73 8.38
N GLY A 64 -3.94 -0.45 8.63
CA GLY A 64 -4.57 0.05 9.85
C GLY A 64 -5.29 1.38 9.64
N MET A 65 -6.12 1.75 10.60
CA MET A 65 -6.79 3.05 10.64
C MET A 65 -6.51 3.75 11.97
N LEU A 66 -6.17 5.02 11.92
CA LEU A 66 -6.09 5.83 13.14
C LEU A 66 -7.47 5.90 13.80
N PRO A 67 -7.54 6.00 15.15
CA PRO A 67 -8.81 6.06 15.88
C PRO A 67 -9.75 7.17 15.41
N ARG A 68 -9.21 8.29 14.94
CA ARG A 68 -9.97 9.44 14.42
C ARG A 68 -9.87 9.59 12.90
N ALA A 69 -9.52 8.52 12.19
CA ALA A 69 -9.61 8.50 10.73
C ALA A 69 -11.05 8.68 10.23
N THR A 70 -12.04 8.35 11.05
CA THR A 70 -13.48 8.50 10.77
C THR A 70 -14.13 9.58 11.63
N ASN A 71 -15.37 9.98 11.29
CA ASN A 71 -16.15 10.99 12.00
C ASN A 71 -16.41 10.63 13.48
N THR A 72 -16.48 9.36 13.81
CA THR A 72 -16.55 8.85 15.19
C THR A 72 -15.26 8.16 15.57
N ARG A 73 -14.85 8.25 16.84
CA ARG A 73 -13.63 7.58 17.31
C ARG A 73 -13.84 6.08 17.39
N SER A 74 -12.97 5.31 16.70
CA SER A 74 -12.85 3.87 16.89
C SER A 74 -11.76 3.52 17.91
N SER A 75 -11.91 2.39 18.59
CA SER A 75 -10.86 1.88 19.47
C SER A 75 -9.68 1.32 18.64
N ARG A 76 -8.46 1.42 19.18
CA ARG A 76 -7.29 0.76 18.56
C ARG A 76 -7.44 -0.77 18.60
N GLU A 77 -7.16 -1.43 17.49
CA GLU A 77 -7.25 -2.91 17.42
C GLU A 77 -6.24 -3.59 18.36
N SER A 78 -5.08 -2.98 18.59
CA SER A 78 -4.08 -3.46 19.55
C SER A 78 -4.62 -3.62 20.97
N LEU A 79 -5.59 -2.79 21.37
CA LEU A 79 -6.24 -2.91 22.70
C LEU A 79 -7.22 -4.08 22.77
N LYS A 80 -7.66 -4.63 21.64
CA LYS A 80 -8.59 -5.77 21.59
C LYS A 80 -7.87 -7.12 21.57
N GLY A 81 -6.53 -7.12 21.55
CA GLY A 81 -5.71 -8.33 21.52
C GLY A 81 -5.80 -9.15 20.23
N ARG A 82 -6.56 -8.68 19.23
CA ARG A 82 -6.67 -9.31 17.91
C ARG A 82 -6.96 -8.29 16.83
N VAL A 83 -6.45 -8.53 15.65
CA VAL A 83 -6.75 -7.77 14.44
C VAL A 83 -8.13 -8.18 13.91
N GLY A 84 -8.91 -7.22 13.45
CA GLY A 84 -10.26 -7.46 12.90
C GLY A 84 -10.21 -8.15 11.53
N GLY A 85 -11.26 -8.91 11.19
CA GLY A 85 -11.34 -9.63 9.91
C GLY A 85 -11.26 -8.68 8.69
N ARG A 86 -11.82 -7.48 8.81
CA ARG A 86 -11.72 -6.44 7.76
C ARG A 86 -10.27 -5.99 7.55
N THR A 87 -9.53 -5.75 8.60
CA THR A 87 -8.11 -5.36 8.54
C THR A 87 -7.28 -6.46 7.88
N HIS A 88 -7.47 -7.71 8.29
CA HIS A 88 -6.83 -8.86 7.65
C HIS A 88 -7.18 -9.02 6.16
N GLU A 89 -8.45 -8.84 5.80
CA GLU A 89 -8.89 -8.90 4.40
C GLU A 89 -8.17 -7.85 3.55
N ILE A 90 -8.10 -6.60 4.04
CA ILE A 90 -7.48 -5.49 3.29
C ILE A 90 -5.96 -5.67 3.20
N SER A 91 -5.28 -6.04 4.29
CA SER A 91 -3.84 -6.34 4.28
C SER A 91 -3.50 -7.41 3.22
N ARG A 92 -4.28 -8.49 3.18
CA ARG A 92 -4.10 -9.56 2.18
C ARG A 92 -4.39 -9.10 0.75
N LEU A 93 -5.39 -8.22 0.56
CA LEU A 93 -5.71 -7.65 -0.74
C LEU A 93 -4.56 -6.79 -1.26
N ILE A 94 -4.02 -5.89 -0.44
CA ILE A 94 -2.87 -5.04 -0.79
C ILE A 94 -1.67 -5.92 -1.16
N GLY A 95 -1.28 -6.83 -0.28
CA GLY A 95 -0.13 -7.71 -0.52
C GLY A 95 -0.28 -8.52 -1.82
N ARG A 96 -1.47 -9.07 -2.12
CA ARG A 96 -1.70 -9.81 -3.37
C ARG A 96 -1.64 -8.92 -4.60
N SER A 97 -2.17 -7.70 -4.51
CA SER A 97 -2.12 -6.74 -5.62
C SER A 97 -0.68 -6.36 -5.97
N LEU A 98 0.16 -6.14 -4.96
CA LEU A 98 1.57 -5.82 -5.16
C LEU A 98 2.36 -7.01 -5.71
N ARG A 99 2.12 -8.23 -5.20
CA ARG A 99 2.79 -9.44 -5.68
C ARG A 99 2.46 -9.77 -7.13
N ALA A 100 1.33 -9.30 -7.67
CA ALA A 100 0.97 -9.51 -9.07
C ALA A 100 1.87 -8.74 -10.06
N VAL A 101 2.57 -7.71 -9.57
CA VAL A 101 3.43 -6.83 -10.39
C VAL A 101 4.90 -6.90 -9.99
N ILE A 102 5.28 -7.91 -9.19
CA ILE A 102 6.65 -8.14 -8.73
C ILE A 102 7.17 -9.49 -9.21
N ASN A 103 8.40 -9.48 -9.73
CA ASN A 103 9.19 -10.69 -9.92
C ASN A 103 9.97 -10.98 -8.62
N MET A 104 9.60 -12.04 -7.92
CA MET A 104 10.20 -12.43 -6.64
C MET A 104 11.65 -12.94 -6.77
N ASP A 105 12.02 -13.52 -7.92
CA ASP A 105 13.40 -13.94 -8.19
C ASP A 105 14.34 -12.74 -8.23
N GLU A 106 13.93 -11.66 -8.88
CA GLU A 106 14.71 -10.43 -9.01
C GLU A 106 14.80 -9.63 -7.69
N LEU A 107 13.91 -9.91 -6.74
CA LEU A 107 13.97 -9.35 -5.40
C LEU A 107 15.02 -10.07 -4.52
N GLY A 108 15.41 -11.30 -4.90
CA GLY A 108 16.32 -12.14 -4.11
C GLY A 108 15.73 -12.45 -2.73
N GLU A 109 16.53 -13.01 -1.82
CA GLU A 109 16.08 -13.39 -0.47
C GLU A 109 15.85 -12.17 0.46
N ASN A 110 15.09 -11.19 -0.02
CA ASN A 110 14.68 -10.02 0.74
C ASN A 110 13.16 -10.01 0.95
N THR A 111 12.71 -9.38 2.03
CA THR A 111 11.29 -9.10 2.27
C THR A 111 11.05 -7.61 2.22
N ILE A 112 10.01 -7.16 1.54
CA ILE A 112 9.50 -5.79 1.68
C ILE A 112 8.15 -5.84 2.38
N VAL A 113 8.07 -5.18 3.53
CA VAL A 113 6.84 -5.02 4.32
C VAL A 113 6.26 -3.65 4.03
N LEU A 114 5.02 -3.61 3.57
CA LEU A 114 4.29 -2.37 3.34
C LEU A 114 3.34 -2.12 4.52
N ASP A 115 3.46 -0.96 5.16
CA ASP A 115 2.51 -0.51 6.18
C ASP A 115 1.63 0.59 5.60
N CYS A 116 0.32 0.42 5.67
CA CYS A 116 -0.67 1.36 5.14
C CYS A 116 -1.55 1.89 6.27
N ASP A 117 -1.25 3.08 6.74
CA ASP A 117 -1.97 3.75 7.83
C ASP A 117 -2.96 4.79 7.28
N VAL A 118 -4.24 4.55 7.48
CA VAL A 118 -5.29 5.49 7.10
C VAL A 118 -5.34 6.62 8.13
N LEU A 119 -4.95 7.82 7.71
CA LEU A 119 -4.98 9.03 8.53
C LEU A 119 -6.38 9.65 8.55
N GLN A 120 -7.06 9.64 7.39
CA GLN A 120 -8.42 10.14 7.21
C GLN A 120 -9.16 9.28 6.18
N ALA A 121 -10.39 8.88 6.49
CA ALA A 121 -11.20 8.00 5.67
C ALA A 121 -12.47 8.68 5.19
N ASP A 122 -12.61 8.80 3.86
CA ASP A 122 -13.79 9.31 3.16
C ASP A 122 -14.15 8.39 1.97
N GLY A 123 -14.13 7.07 2.21
CA GLY A 123 -14.31 6.05 1.19
C GLY A 123 -13.05 5.76 0.34
N GLY A 124 -12.92 4.53 -0.17
CA GLY A 124 -11.81 4.11 -1.03
C GLY A 124 -10.47 3.96 -0.31
N THR A 125 -10.43 3.70 1.01
CA THR A 125 -9.17 3.56 1.75
C THR A 125 -8.34 2.38 1.25
N ARG A 126 -8.94 1.23 0.93
CA ARG A 126 -8.22 0.05 0.42
C ARG A 126 -7.61 0.30 -0.96
N THR A 127 -8.31 1.02 -1.84
CA THR A 127 -7.82 1.34 -3.18
C THR A 127 -6.72 2.40 -3.14
N ALA A 128 -6.85 3.42 -2.30
CA ALA A 128 -5.79 4.39 -2.05
C ALA A 128 -4.55 3.71 -1.45
N SER A 129 -4.73 2.76 -0.52
CA SER A 129 -3.62 1.98 0.05
C SER A 129 -2.88 1.15 -1.01
N ILE A 130 -3.58 0.49 -1.94
CA ILE A 130 -2.92 -0.27 -3.03
C ILE A 130 -2.06 0.66 -3.88
N THR A 131 -2.61 1.80 -4.30
CA THR A 131 -1.89 2.75 -5.15
C THR A 131 -0.71 3.39 -4.41
N GLY A 132 -0.90 3.84 -3.17
CA GLY A 132 0.18 4.43 -2.36
C GLY A 132 1.25 3.42 -1.97
N ALA A 133 0.87 2.19 -1.64
CA ALA A 133 1.82 1.12 -1.33
C ALA A 133 2.68 0.74 -2.54
N TYR A 134 2.12 0.75 -3.75
CA TYR A 134 2.90 0.54 -4.96
C TYR A 134 3.98 1.62 -5.14
N VAL A 135 3.64 2.89 -4.89
CA VAL A 135 4.61 3.99 -4.98
C VAL A 135 5.73 3.82 -3.93
N ALA A 136 5.36 3.55 -2.67
CA ALA A 136 6.34 3.30 -1.61
C ALA A 136 7.23 2.08 -1.91
N LEU A 137 6.66 1.01 -2.49
CA LEU A 137 7.40 -0.18 -2.92
C LEU A 137 8.42 0.15 -4.03
N ALA A 138 8.04 0.98 -5.01
CA ALA A 138 8.92 1.41 -6.09
C ALA A 138 10.09 2.25 -5.57
N ASP A 139 9.83 3.16 -4.62
CA ASP A 139 10.87 3.94 -3.95
C ASP A 139 11.84 3.03 -3.17
N ALA A 140 11.33 2.07 -2.39
CA ALA A 140 12.17 1.15 -1.63
C ALA A 140 13.04 0.26 -2.53
N ILE A 141 12.54 -0.20 -3.68
CA ILE A 141 13.33 -0.95 -4.66
C ILE A 141 14.43 -0.06 -5.26
N SER A 142 14.13 1.20 -5.57
CA SER A 142 15.11 2.16 -6.08
C SER A 142 16.21 2.41 -5.04
N TRP A 143 15.83 2.64 -3.80
CA TRP A 143 16.74 2.79 -2.67
C TRP A 143 17.63 1.54 -2.49
N ALA A 144 17.06 0.33 -2.54
CA ALA A 144 17.81 -0.92 -2.39
C ALA A 144 18.87 -1.12 -3.49
N LYS A 145 18.59 -0.65 -4.71
CA LYS A 145 19.59 -0.64 -5.81
C LYS A 145 20.70 0.37 -5.55
N GLU A 146 20.39 1.56 -5.05
CA GLU A 146 21.37 2.59 -4.68
C GLU A 146 22.28 2.12 -3.55
N GLN A 147 21.73 1.42 -2.56
CA GLN A 147 22.49 0.81 -1.46
C GLN A 147 23.22 -0.49 -1.86
N LYS A 148 23.06 -0.96 -3.10
CA LYS A 148 23.64 -2.21 -3.63
C LYS A 148 23.17 -3.48 -2.90
N ILE A 149 22.04 -3.43 -2.21
CA ILE A 149 21.37 -4.61 -1.67
C ILE A 149 20.76 -5.41 -2.82
N LEU A 150 20.19 -4.74 -3.80
CA LEU A 150 19.79 -5.35 -5.06
C LEU A 150 20.81 -5.02 -6.15
N PRO A 151 21.09 -5.97 -7.07
CA PRO A 151 21.92 -5.67 -8.25
C PRO A 151 21.32 -4.50 -9.05
N ALA A 152 22.16 -3.60 -9.56
CA ALA A 152 21.70 -2.46 -10.35
C ALA A 152 20.87 -2.86 -11.58
N LYS A 153 21.14 -4.04 -12.17
CA LYS A 153 20.40 -4.61 -13.30
C LYS A 153 19.10 -5.33 -12.90
N ALA A 154 18.87 -5.61 -11.61
CA ALA A 154 17.66 -6.27 -11.15
C ALA A 154 16.43 -5.42 -11.49
N ASN A 155 15.39 -6.06 -11.95
CA ASN A 155 14.12 -5.41 -12.28
C ASN A 155 12.94 -6.12 -11.61
N PRO A 156 12.81 -6.01 -10.27
CA PRO A 156 11.72 -6.66 -9.54
C PRO A 156 10.34 -6.18 -9.97
N LEU A 157 10.18 -4.89 -10.32
CA LEU A 157 8.91 -4.35 -10.81
C LEU A 157 8.70 -4.73 -12.28
N ILE A 158 7.76 -5.63 -12.56
CA ILE A 158 7.43 -6.10 -13.92
C ILE A 158 6.27 -5.33 -14.55
N ASP A 159 5.46 -4.67 -13.71
CA ASP A 159 4.31 -3.86 -14.15
C ASP A 159 3.97 -2.85 -13.03
N SER A 160 2.89 -2.08 -13.23
CA SER A 160 2.33 -1.15 -12.25
C SER A 160 0.93 -1.58 -11.82
N VAL A 161 0.54 -1.21 -10.60
CA VAL A 161 -0.81 -1.42 -10.10
C VAL A 161 -1.36 -0.14 -9.49
N SER A 162 -2.59 0.20 -9.87
CA SER A 162 -3.40 1.23 -9.22
C SER A 162 -4.82 0.71 -9.03
N ALA A 163 -5.54 1.29 -8.07
CA ALA A 163 -6.88 0.86 -7.76
C ALA A 163 -7.81 2.04 -7.52
N ILE A 164 -9.08 1.87 -7.93
CA ILE A 164 -10.14 2.84 -7.71
C ILE A 164 -11.42 2.12 -7.26
N SER A 165 -12.19 2.77 -6.39
CA SER A 165 -13.53 2.32 -6.00
C SER A 165 -14.57 2.96 -6.90
N VAL A 166 -15.35 2.14 -7.58
CA VAL A 166 -16.48 2.56 -8.41
C VAL A 166 -17.70 1.75 -8.03
N GLY A 167 -18.86 2.41 -7.95
CA GLY A 167 -20.17 1.78 -7.81
C GLY A 167 -21.06 2.16 -8.98
N ILE A 168 -21.97 1.26 -9.37
CA ILE A 168 -23.01 1.54 -10.36
C ILE A 168 -24.35 1.64 -9.61
N ILE A 169 -25.02 2.79 -9.75
CA ILE A 169 -26.33 3.05 -9.16
C ILE A 169 -27.27 3.40 -10.32
N ASP A 170 -28.33 2.63 -10.47
CA ASP A 170 -29.32 2.78 -11.57
C ASP A 170 -28.66 2.90 -12.96
N GLY A 171 -27.67 2.01 -13.23
CA GLY A 171 -26.95 1.99 -14.50
C GLY A 171 -25.93 3.10 -14.70
N THR A 172 -25.68 3.93 -13.68
CA THR A 172 -24.77 5.08 -13.74
C THR A 172 -23.62 4.90 -12.76
N PRO A 173 -22.33 5.06 -13.18
CA PRO A 173 -21.17 4.96 -12.29
C PRO A 173 -21.02 6.14 -11.33
#